data_14218e4625e2c3ce786d6331e83b7eb1
#
_entry.id   14218e4625e2c3ce786d6331e83b7eb1
#
_cell.length_a   1.000
_cell.length_b   1.000
_cell.length_c   1.000
_cell.angle_alpha   90.00
_cell.angle_beta   90.00
_cell.angle_gamma   90.00
#
_symmetry.space_group_name_H-M   'P 1'
#
loop_
_entity.id
_entity.type
_entity.pdbx_description
1 polymer ?
#
loop_
_entity_poly.entity_id
_entity_poly.type
_entity_poly.pdbx_seq_one_letter_code
_entity_poly.pdbx_strand_id
1 'polypeptide(L)'
;IPLRLVGSEMCIRDRSKETKGYYYTLRNRADICERILAEFEVTGPHSHIINGHVPVKIIKGEKPIKADGKLLVIDGGFSKAYQPETGIAGYTLVYHSHGLQLVQHEPFQSRQKAIEEGQDIKSNTFVVEFNSQRMMVKDTDKGKVLVTQIQDLKKLLVAYRTGFIKEKN
;
A
#
# COMPACT_ATOMS: atom_id res chain seq x y z
N ILE A 1 25.76 18.36 -10.86
CA ILE A 1 25.60 17.11 -11.64
C ILE A 1 24.73 17.46 -12.82
N PRO A 2 25.19 17.29 -14.07
CA PRO A 2 24.42 17.74 -15.22
C PRO A 2 23.16 16.88 -15.38
N LEU A 3 22.01 17.53 -15.51
CA LEU A 3 20.68 16.94 -15.76
C LEU A 3 20.62 16.00 -16.99
N ARG A 4 21.71 15.83 -17.71
CA ARG A 4 21.81 14.98 -18.90
C ARG A 4 21.90 13.49 -18.61
N LEU A 5 22.25 13.08 -17.38
CA LEU A 5 22.43 11.67 -17.02
C LEU A 5 21.11 10.91 -16.84
N VAL A 6 20.07 11.56 -16.31
CA VAL A 6 18.79 10.88 -16.06
C VAL A 6 18.06 10.53 -17.36
N GLY A 7 18.15 11.37 -18.39
CA GLY A 7 17.53 11.09 -19.69
C GLY A 7 18.26 10.03 -20.51
N SER A 8 19.59 9.89 -20.36
CA SER A 8 20.39 8.91 -21.11
C SER A 8 20.28 7.49 -20.55
N GLU A 9 20.13 7.32 -19.24
CA GLU A 9 19.90 6.00 -18.62
C GLU A 9 18.54 5.43 -18.99
N MET A 10 17.50 6.25 -19.06
CA MET A 10 16.18 5.81 -19.54
C MET A 10 16.22 5.38 -21.01
N CYS A 11 16.94 6.10 -21.86
CA CYS A 11 17.11 5.73 -23.28
C CYS A 11 17.95 4.45 -23.48
N ILE A 12 18.87 4.15 -22.58
CA ILE A 12 19.68 2.91 -22.64
C ILE A 12 18.84 1.71 -22.17
N ARG A 13 18.02 1.87 -21.14
CA ARG A 13 17.10 0.82 -20.66
C ARG A 13 16.03 0.45 -21.68
N ASP A 14 15.55 1.41 -22.46
CA ASP A 14 14.55 1.15 -23.51
C ASP A 14 15.11 0.33 -24.70
N ARG A 15 16.43 0.30 -24.87
CA ARG A 15 17.11 -0.48 -25.91
C ARG A 15 17.47 -1.91 -25.48
N SER A 16 17.62 -2.17 -24.19
CA SER A 16 17.79 -3.51 -23.65
C SER A 16 16.43 -4.09 -23.29
N LYS A 17 15.87 -4.93 -24.15
CA LYS A 17 14.66 -5.72 -23.81
C LYS A 17 15.03 -6.74 -22.74
N GLU A 18 14.97 -6.33 -21.49
CA GLU A 18 15.12 -7.24 -20.36
C GLU A 18 13.99 -8.29 -20.40
N THR A 19 14.35 -9.56 -20.30
CA THR A 19 13.38 -10.64 -20.15
C THR A 19 12.74 -10.50 -18.77
N LYS A 20 11.43 -10.26 -18.73
CA LYS A 20 10.69 -10.18 -17.46
C LYS A 20 10.79 -11.50 -16.70
N GLY A 21 11.20 -11.42 -15.44
CA GLY A 21 11.25 -12.59 -14.54
C GLY A 21 9.88 -13.23 -14.34
N TYR A 22 9.86 -14.48 -13.89
CA TYR A 22 8.64 -15.27 -13.65
C TYR A 22 7.63 -14.59 -12.72
N TYR A 23 8.08 -13.74 -11.80
CA TYR A 23 7.22 -12.97 -10.94
C TYR A 23 6.16 -12.17 -11.72
N TYR A 24 6.56 -11.50 -12.80
CA TYR A 24 5.65 -10.67 -13.61
C TYR A 24 4.55 -11.48 -14.32
N THR A 25 4.80 -12.73 -14.62
CA THR A 25 3.81 -13.63 -15.22
C THR A 25 2.91 -14.29 -14.18
N LEU A 26 3.47 -14.63 -13.02
CA LEU A 26 2.81 -15.41 -11.97
C LEU A 26 2.05 -14.54 -10.94
N ARG A 27 2.41 -13.26 -10.83
CA ARG A 27 1.84 -12.35 -9.81
C ARG A 27 0.32 -12.13 -9.89
N ASN A 28 -0.31 -12.53 -10.99
CA ASN A 28 -1.77 -12.43 -11.14
C ASN A 28 -2.51 -13.64 -10.54
N ARG A 29 -1.78 -14.66 -10.09
CA ARG A 29 -2.31 -15.88 -9.51
C ARG A 29 -2.38 -15.76 -7.99
N ALA A 30 -3.58 -15.99 -7.41
CA ALA A 30 -3.80 -15.90 -5.97
C ALA A 30 -2.98 -16.94 -5.19
N ASP A 31 -2.92 -18.18 -5.69
CA ASP A 31 -2.15 -19.28 -5.08
C ASP A 31 -0.64 -18.98 -4.97
N ILE A 32 -0.08 -18.29 -5.96
CA ILE A 32 1.33 -17.88 -5.93
C ILE A 32 1.53 -16.73 -4.91
N CYS A 33 0.63 -15.76 -4.89
CA CYS A 33 0.68 -14.68 -3.91
C CYS A 33 0.56 -15.21 -2.48
N GLU A 34 -0.31 -16.17 -2.23
CA GLU A 34 -0.46 -16.81 -0.91
C GLU A 34 0.79 -17.58 -0.50
N ARG A 35 1.45 -18.28 -1.42
CA ARG A 35 2.74 -18.93 -1.15
C ARG A 35 3.83 -17.94 -0.80
N ILE A 36 3.92 -16.82 -1.53
CA ILE A 36 4.87 -15.76 -1.22
C ILE A 36 4.59 -15.19 0.18
N LEU A 37 3.33 -14.89 0.50
CA LEU A 37 2.94 -14.38 1.81
C LEU A 37 3.29 -15.36 2.93
N ALA A 38 3.10 -16.66 2.71
CA ALA A 38 3.43 -17.70 3.67
C ALA A 38 4.93 -17.80 3.96
N GLU A 39 5.81 -17.57 2.98
CA GLU A 39 7.27 -17.49 3.17
C GLU A 39 7.69 -16.35 4.10
N PHE A 40 6.87 -15.29 4.19
CA PHE A 40 7.06 -14.17 5.11
C PHE A 40 6.26 -14.31 6.42
N GLU A 41 5.68 -15.48 6.67
CA GLU A 41 4.82 -15.76 7.84
C GLU A 41 3.58 -14.83 7.92
N VAL A 42 3.19 -14.22 6.80
CA VAL A 42 2.02 -13.36 6.68
C VAL A 42 0.88 -14.17 6.07
N THR A 43 -0.01 -14.68 6.91
CA THR A 43 -1.12 -15.53 6.48
C THR A 43 -2.47 -14.94 6.86
N GLY A 44 -3.53 -15.39 6.19
CA GLY A 44 -4.90 -15.02 6.52
C GLY A 44 -5.61 -14.21 5.42
N PRO A 45 -6.91 -13.92 5.62
CA PRO A 45 -7.73 -13.26 4.60
C PRO A 45 -7.29 -11.80 4.33
N HIS A 46 -6.75 -11.13 5.34
CA HIS A 46 -6.35 -9.71 5.31
C HIS A 46 -4.88 -9.51 4.94
N SER A 47 -4.22 -10.53 4.40
CA SER A 47 -2.82 -10.45 3.97
C SER A 47 -2.74 -10.02 2.50
N HIS A 48 -1.89 -9.03 2.22
CA HIS A 48 -1.72 -8.46 0.89
C HIS A 48 -0.25 -8.24 0.55
N ILE A 49 0.09 -8.40 -0.73
CA ILE A 49 1.35 -7.94 -1.30
C ILE A 49 1.10 -6.54 -1.90
N ILE A 50 1.92 -5.57 -1.55
CA ILE A 50 1.84 -4.21 -2.09
C ILE A 50 3.09 -3.94 -2.90
N ASN A 51 2.92 -3.65 -4.20
CA ASN A 51 4.00 -3.36 -5.12
C ASN A 51 4.00 -1.92 -5.59
N GLY A 52 5.19 -1.33 -5.69
CA GLY A 52 5.47 -0.10 -6.42
C GLY A 52 6.41 -0.34 -7.60
N HIS A 53 7.07 0.73 -8.06
CA HIS A 53 8.12 0.79 -9.08
C HIS A 53 7.70 0.49 -10.53
N VAL A 54 6.78 -0.41 -10.78
CA VAL A 54 6.29 -0.71 -12.14
C VAL A 54 4.88 -0.17 -12.30
N PRO A 55 4.68 0.93 -13.05
CA PRO A 55 3.39 1.58 -13.17
C PRO A 55 2.34 0.69 -13.82
N VAL A 56 1.11 0.81 -13.33
CA VAL A 56 -0.07 0.17 -13.94
C VAL A 56 -0.45 0.94 -15.22
N LYS A 57 -0.54 0.25 -16.33
CA LYS A 57 -0.91 0.84 -17.62
C LYS A 57 -2.43 0.71 -17.84
N ILE A 58 -3.20 1.61 -17.24
CA ILE A 58 -4.67 1.61 -17.34
C ILE A 58 -5.13 1.70 -18.81
N ILE A 59 -4.43 2.50 -19.63
CA ILE A 59 -4.73 2.61 -21.08
C ILE A 59 -4.68 1.24 -21.77
N LYS A 60 -3.84 0.31 -21.26
CA LYS A 60 -3.72 -1.06 -21.80
C LYS A 60 -4.66 -2.06 -21.10
N GLY A 61 -5.59 -1.58 -20.27
CA GLY A 61 -6.54 -2.43 -19.55
C GLY A 61 -5.95 -3.13 -18.32
N GLU A 62 -4.74 -2.75 -17.87
CA GLU A 62 -4.19 -3.31 -16.63
C GLU A 62 -4.99 -2.82 -15.41
N LYS A 63 -5.20 -3.71 -14.44
CA LYS A 63 -5.86 -3.41 -13.18
C LYS A 63 -4.83 -3.34 -12.05
N PRO A 64 -4.95 -2.37 -11.12
CA PRO A 64 -4.06 -2.27 -9.96
C PRO A 64 -4.29 -3.38 -8.94
N ILE A 65 -5.52 -3.88 -8.82
CA ILE A 65 -5.89 -4.98 -7.92
C ILE A 65 -5.79 -6.28 -8.71
N LYS A 66 -4.96 -7.20 -8.25
CA LYS A 66 -4.63 -8.47 -8.90
C LYS A 66 -4.76 -9.63 -7.92
N ALA A 67 -4.74 -10.87 -8.45
CA ALA A 67 -4.75 -12.08 -7.64
C ALA A 67 -5.87 -12.07 -6.59
N ASP A 68 -7.09 -11.76 -7.01
CA ASP A 68 -8.30 -11.68 -6.17
C ASP A 68 -8.12 -10.79 -4.92
N GLY A 69 -7.39 -9.67 -5.08
CA GLY A 69 -7.09 -8.73 -4.01
C GLY A 69 -5.81 -9.04 -3.23
N LYS A 70 -5.15 -10.17 -3.44
CA LYS A 70 -3.90 -10.53 -2.74
C LYS A 70 -2.70 -9.70 -3.18
N LEU A 71 -2.74 -9.10 -4.35
CA LEU A 71 -1.70 -8.22 -4.86
C LEU A 71 -2.27 -6.86 -5.26
N LEU A 72 -1.68 -5.79 -4.72
CA LEU A 72 -1.99 -4.41 -5.05
C LEU A 72 -0.77 -3.75 -5.69
N VAL A 73 -0.95 -3.20 -6.90
CA VAL A 73 0.09 -2.41 -7.56
C VAL A 73 -0.29 -0.94 -7.43
N ILE A 74 0.47 -0.21 -6.60
CA ILE A 74 0.15 1.18 -6.24
C ILE A 74 0.93 2.23 -7.02
N ASP A 75 1.74 1.82 -8.00
CA ASP A 75 2.46 2.74 -8.86
C ASP A 75 1.63 3.07 -10.10
N GLY A 76 1.28 4.34 -10.24
CA GLY A 76 0.57 4.87 -11.40
C GLY A 76 1.41 5.84 -12.23
N GLY A 77 2.69 6.03 -11.85
CA GLY A 77 3.57 6.99 -12.50
C GLY A 77 3.14 8.42 -12.22
N PHE A 78 3.39 8.94 -11.00
CA PHE A 78 3.05 10.32 -10.61
C PHE A 78 3.70 11.38 -11.50
N SER A 79 4.85 11.07 -12.11
CA SER A 79 5.51 12.00 -13.03
C SER A 79 4.65 12.24 -14.26
N LYS A 80 4.50 13.52 -14.62
CA LYS A 80 3.77 13.93 -15.82
C LYS A 80 4.25 13.24 -17.11
N ALA A 81 5.53 12.86 -17.15
CA ALA A 81 6.13 12.14 -18.29
C ALA A 81 5.55 10.73 -18.49
N TYR A 82 5.06 10.07 -17.42
CA TYR A 82 4.48 8.74 -17.50
C TYR A 82 2.96 8.74 -17.74
N GLN A 83 2.26 9.82 -17.44
CA GLN A 83 0.80 9.91 -17.56
C GLN A 83 0.25 9.54 -18.94
N PRO A 84 0.91 9.90 -20.08
CA PRO A 84 0.46 9.46 -21.41
C PRO A 84 0.51 7.96 -21.61
N GLU A 85 1.41 7.24 -20.89
CA GLU A 85 1.53 5.78 -20.98
C GLU A 85 0.61 5.06 -19.98
N THR A 86 0.40 5.64 -18.81
CA THR A 86 -0.38 5.02 -17.72
C THR A 86 -1.86 5.39 -17.79
N GLY A 87 -2.18 6.61 -18.23
CA GLY A 87 -3.54 7.15 -18.29
C GLY A 87 -4.06 7.73 -16.98
N ILE A 88 -3.23 7.76 -15.94
CA ILE A 88 -3.57 8.24 -14.59
C ILE A 88 -2.44 9.06 -14.00
N ALA A 89 -2.73 9.81 -12.92
CA ALA A 89 -1.72 10.54 -12.16
C ALA A 89 -1.11 9.74 -11.01
N GLY A 90 -1.65 8.57 -10.67
CA GLY A 90 -1.13 7.72 -9.62
C GLY A 90 -2.19 7.11 -8.71
N TYR A 91 -1.73 6.42 -7.68
CA TYR A 91 -2.59 5.79 -6.66
C TYR A 91 -2.24 6.26 -5.26
N THR A 92 -3.25 6.30 -4.39
CA THR A 92 -3.09 6.39 -2.94
C THR A 92 -3.74 5.16 -2.31
N LEU A 93 -2.98 4.39 -1.54
CA LEU A 93 -3.52 3.31 -0.72
C LEU A 93 -3.93 3.87 0.63
N VAL A 94 -5.19 3.71 0.99
CA VAL A 94 -5.76 4.17 2.25
C VAL A 94 -6.11 2.95 3.10
N TYR A 95 -5.47 2.84 4.26
CA TYR A 95 -5.83 1.87 5.28
C TYR A 95 -6.59 2.58 6.40
N HIS A 96 -7.76 2.07 6.75
CA HIS A 96 -8.55 2.57 7.87
C HIS A 96 -9.19 1.39 8.64
N SER A 97 -9.86 1.71 9.75
CA SER A 97 -10.39 0.69 10.67
C SER A 97 -11.44 -0.26 10.07
N HIS A 98 -11.95 0.02 8.89
CA HIS A 98 -12.87 -0.86 8.16
C HIS A 98 -12.25 -1.52 6.93
N GLY A 99 -10.93 -1.39 6.71
CA GLY A 99 -10.25 -2.10 5.63
C GLY A 99 -9.36 -1.24 4.75
N LEU A 100 -9.20 -1.65 3.49
CA LEU A 100 -8.31 -1.06 2.49
C LEU A 100 -9.08 -0.46 1.33
N GLN A 101 -8.67 0.73 0.92
CA GLN A 101 -9.18 1.41 -0.27
C GLN A 101 -8.01 1.86 -1.14
N LEU A 102 -8.19 1.75 -2.45
CA LEU A 102 -7.25 2.26 -3.44
C LEU A 102 -7.89 3.44 -4.16
N VAL A 103 -7.28 4.62 -4.02
CA VAL A 103 -7.72 5.85 -4.67
C VAL A 103 -6.86 6.07 -5.91
N GLN A 104 -7.49 6.09 -7.08
CA GLN A 104 -6.86 6.40 -8.36
C GLN A 104 -7.07 7.87 -8.67
N HIS A 105 -5.99 8.60 -8.96
CA HIS A 105 -6.04 10.01 -9.30
C HIS A 105 -5.98 10.22 -10.81
N GLU A 106 -6.87 11.06 -11.31
CA GLU A 106 -6.82 11.50 -12.71
C GLU A 106 -5.73 12.55 -12.94
N PRO A 107 -5.17 12.64 -14.16
CA PRO A 107 -4.17 13.64 -14.48
C PRO A 107 -4.69 15.05 -14.25
N PHE A 108 -3.90 15.87 -13.56
CA PHE A 108 -4.20 17.29 -13.39
C PHE A 108 -4.06 18.02 -14.75
N GLN A 109 -5.14 18.65 -15.20
CA GLN A 109 -5.19 19.28 -16.52
C GLN A 109 -4.41 20.61 -16.55
N SER A 110 -4.88 21.62 -15.79
CA SER A 110 -4.19 22.90 -15.65
C SER A 110 -4.76 23.67 -14.47
N ARG A 111 -3.93 24.57 -13.92
CA ARG A 111 -4.36 25.52 -12.87
C ARG A 111 -5.50 26.43 -13.36
N GLN A 112 -5.39 26.93 -14.58
CA GLN A 112 -6.40 27.82 -15.16
C GLN A 112 -7.75 27.12 -15.23
N LYS A 113 -7.79 25.91 -15.77
CA LYS A 113 -9.03 25.13 -15.88
C LYS A 113 -9.64 24.78 -14.53
N ALA A 114 -8.81 24.44 -13.53
CA ALA A 114 -9.28 24.18 -12.18
C ALA A 114 -9.94 25.41 -11.54
N ILE A 115 -9.39 26.62 -11.77
CA ILE A 115 -9.95 27.88 -11.27
C ILE A 115 -11.23 28.25 -12.01
N GLU A 116 -11.23 28.18 -13.34
CA GLU A 116 -12.36 28.59 -14.17
C GLU A 116 -13.59 27.66 -14.00
N GLU A 117 -13.36 26.34 -13.88
CA GLU A 117 -14.41 25.35 -13.74
C GLU A 117 -14.74 25.01 -12.28
N GLY A 118 -13.95 25.52 -11.30
CA GLY A 118 -14.07 25.19 -9.89
C GLY A 118 -13.88 23.69 -9.61
N GLN A 119 -13.16 22.99 -10.49
CA GLN A 119 -12.96 21.54 -10.39
C GLN A 119 -11.71 21.20 -9.60
N ASP A 120 -11.88 20.35 -8.60
CA ASP A 120 -10.77 19.69 -7.91
C ASP A 120 -10.24 18.50 -8.73
N ILE A 121 -9.12 17.92 -8.30
CA ILE A 121 -8.55 16.70 -8.88
C ILE A 121 -9.57 15.56 -8.72
N LYS A 122 -10.01 14.99 -9.84
CA LYS A 122 -10.91 13.85 -9.83
C LYS A 122 -10.18 12.59 -9.39
N SER A 123 -10.86 11.82 -8.55
CA SER A 123 -10.34 10.56 -8.06
C SER A 123 -11.43 9.50 -8.04
N ASN A 124 -11.04 8.26 -8.35
CA ASN A 124 -11.91 7.09 -8.28
C ASN A 124 -11.44 6.21 -7.13
N THR A 125 -12.36 5.82 -6.24
CA THR A 125 -12.05 4.98 -5.09
C THR A 125 -12.52 3.56 -5.32
N PHE A 126 -11.61 2.60 -5.14
CA PHE A 126 -11.89 1.17 -5.21
C PHE A 126 -11.76 0.59 -3.80
N VAL A 127 -12.80 -0.09 -3.33
CA VAL A 127 -12.73 -0.85 -2.07
C VAL A 127 -12.00 -2.16 -2.36
N VAL A 128 -10.85 -2.37 -1.72
CA VAL A 128 -10.06 -3.59 -1.83
C VAL A 128 -10.54 -4.60 -0.80
N GLU A 129 -10.75 -4.13 0.42
CA GLU A 129 -11.20 -4.92 1.56
C GLU A 129 -12.14 -4.10 2.42
N PHE A 130 -13.22 -4.73 2.88
CA PHE A 130 -14.16 -4.12 3.80
C PHE A 130 -14.48 -5.07 4.95
N ASN A 131 -14.22 -4.60 6.17
CA ASN A 131 -14.57 -5.27 7.41
C ASN A 131 -15.81 -4.62 8.02
N SER A 132 -16.87 -5.39 8.24
CA SER A 132 -18.11 -4.92 8.88
C SER A 132 -17.86 -4.47 10.33
N GLN A 133 -16.94 -5.15 11.02
CA GLN A 133 -16.50 -4.77 12.36
C GLN A 133 -15.26 -3.88 12.27
N ARG A 134 -15.29 -2.81 13.06
CA ARG A 134 -14.18 -1.87 13.14
C ARG A 134 -12.98 -2.51 13.82
N MET A 135 -11.85 -2.56 13.13
CA MET A 135 -10.58 -2.99 13.71
C MET A 135 -10.04 -1.90 14.64
N MET A 136 -9.85 -2.24 15.89
CA MET A 136 -9.27 -1.35 16.90
C MET A 136 -7.79 -1.64 17.08
N VAL A 137 -7.03 -0.69 17.66
CA VAL A 137 -5.60 -0.90 17.95
C VAL A 137 -5.37 -2.16 18.79
N LYS A 138 -6.24 -2.45 19.76
CA LYS A 138 -6.17 -3.66 20.61
C LYS A 138 -6.25 -4.97 19.82
N ASP A 139 -6.83 -4.95 18.62
CA ASP A 139 -7.03 -6.14 17.77
C ASP A 139 -5.80 -6.44 16.90
N THR A 140 -4.86 -5.48 16.78
CA THR A 140 -3.58 -5.68 16.11
C THR A 140 -2.60 -6.47 16.99
N ASP A 141 -1.58 -7.08 16.37
CA ASP A 141 -0.57 -7.85 17.14
C ASP A 141 0.20 -6.96 18.12
N LYS A 142 0.57 -5.74 17.72
CA LYS A 142 1.16 -4.74 18.64
C LYS A 142 0.18 -4.35 19.74
N GLY A 143 -1.08 -4.20 19.42
CA GLY A 143 -2.14 -3.88 20.39
C GLY A 143 -2.31 -4.97 21.44
N LYS A 144 -2.28 -6.25 21.06
CA LYS A 144 -2.34 -7.40 21.99
C LYS A 144 -1.15 -7.38 22.95
N VAL A 145 0.05 -7.11 22.47
CA VAL A 145 1.25 -6.96 23.31
C VAL A 145 1.07 -5.81 24.31
N LEU A 146 0.58 -4.65 23.85
CA LEU A 146 0.32 -3.49 24.72
C LEU A 146 -0.74 -3.79 25.80
N VAL A 147 -1.81 -4.51 25.44
CA VAL A 147 -2.83 -4.92 26.41
C VAL A 147 -2.23 -5.80 27.51
N THR A 148 -1.36 -6.76 27.15
CA THR A 148 -0.66 -7.61 28.11
C THR A 148 0.24 -6.77 29.04
N GLN A 149 1.04 -5.87 28.49
CA GLN A 149 1.89 -4.98 29.26
C GLN A 149 1.11 -4.09 30.23
N ILE A 150 -0.04 -3.54 29.78
CA ILE A 150 -0.92 -2.75 30.65
C ILE A 150 -1.45 -3.60 31.80
N GLN A 151 -1.84 -4.85 31.55
CA GLN A 151 -2.30 -5.76 32.61
C GLN A 151 -1.19 -6.06 33.62
N ASP A 152 0.04 -6.28 33.18
CA ASP A 152 1.17 -6.55 34.06
C ASP A 152 1.56 -5.30 34.88
N LEU A 153 1.54 -4.12 34.28
CA LEU A 153 1.74 -2.87 35.01
C LEU A 153 0.66 -2.63 36.07
N LYS A 154 -0.59 -2.97 35.79
CA LYS A 154 -1.67 -2.89 36.79
C LYS A 154 -1.42 -3.85 37.98
N LYS A 155 -0.99 -5.09 37.69
CA LYS A 155 -0.64 -6.05 38.75
C LYS A 155 0.54 -5.53 39.58
N LEU A 156 1.58 -5.00 38.94
CA LEU A 156 2.74 -4.42 39.58
C LEU A 156 2.33 -3.25 40.51
N LEU A 157 1.47 -2.36 40.02
CA LEU A 157 0.97 -1.24 40.82
C LEU A 157 0.24 -1.71 42.06
N VAL A 158 -0.59 -2.77 41.95
CA VAL A 158 -1.26 -3.38 43.11
C VAL A 158 -0.25 -3.95 44.08
N ALA A 159 0.77 -4.67 43.60
CA ALA A 159 1.81 -5.27 44.44
C ALA A 159 2.59 -4.23 45.28
N TYR A 160 2.90 -3.08 44.66
CA TYR A 160 3.51 -1.95 45.40
C TYR A 160 2.56 -1.35 46.42
N ARG A 161 1.31 -1.11 46.06
CA ARG A 161 0.31 -0.50 46.99
C ARG A 161 -0.03 -1.39 48.16
N THR A 162 0.03 -2.70 47.98
CA THR A 162 -0.22 -3.68 49.08
C THR A 162 1.03 -3.99 49.86
N GLY A 163 2.18 -3.43 49.54
CA GLY A 163 3.47 -3.71 50.23
C GLY A 163 4.06 -5.09 49.90
N PHE A 164 3.52 -5.80 48.91
CA PHE A 164 4.04 -7.10 48.45
C PHE A 164 5.44 -6.93 47.85
N ILE A 165 5.66 -5.86 47.11
CA ILE A 165 6.96 -5.42 46.60
C ILE A 165 7.33 -4.13 47.30
N LYS A 166 8.53 -4.10 47.89
CA LYS A 166 9.13 -2.92 48.53
C LYS A 166 10.16 -2.30 47.61
N GLU A 167 10.22 -0.97 47.58
CA GLU A 167 11.35 -0.29 46.95
C GLU A 167 12.67 -0.69 47.63
N LYS A 168 13.68 -0.97 46.82
CA LYS A 168 15.05 -1.08 47.34
C LYS A 168 15.55 0.34 47.58
N ASN A 169 15.79 0.67 48.85
CA ASN A 169 16.60 1.86 49.22
C ASN A 169 18.01 1.76 48.68
#